data_d6eccf54365fc83ac72166669f8f396a
#
_entry.id   d6eccf54365fc83ac72166669f8f396a
#
_cell.length_a   1.000
_cell.length_b   1.000
_cell.length_c   1.000
_cell.angle_alpha   90.00
_cell.angle_beta   90.00
_cell.angle_gamma   90.00
#
_symmetry.space_group_name_H-M   'P 1'
#
loop_
_entity.id
_entity.type
_entity.pdbx_description
1 polymer ?
#
loop_
_entity_poly.entity_id
_entity_poly.type
_entity_poly.pdbx_seq_one_letter_code
_entity_poly.pdbx_strand_id
1 'polypeptide(L)'
;MKKLILLICMLAGMSSCYHEDALIVPDQPDKYNILTDDLSDPTQHFIYQFYQKYQTVIITNPTEADYKFNFTANNGIKITAPEQKQEIIDEGIEFLQKVLLNLYSDSFLKKNLPFSILLSEEVRMASYGCLLY
;
A
#
# COMPACT_ATOMS: atom_id res chain seq x y z
N MET A 1 -10.92 55.97 23.63
CA MET A 1 -9.65 55.24 23.85
C MET A 1 -9.85 53.77 24.19
N LYS A 2 -10.70 53.34 25.12
CA LYS A 2 -10.90 51.93 25.47
C LYS A 2 -11.39 51.04 24.30
N LYS A 3 -12.27 51.55 23.41
CA LYS A 3 -12.77 50.79 22.23
C LYS A 3 -11.70 50.60 21.17
N LEU A 4 -10.76 51.55 21.03
CA LEU A 4 -9.66 51.43 20.06
C LEU A 4 -8.62 50.39 20.48
N ILE A 5 -8.35 50.27 21.78
CA ILE A 5 -7.44 49.27 22.35
C ILE A 5 -8.02 47.86 22.17
N LEU A 6 -9.33 47.68 22.32
CA LEU A 6 -10.03 46.41 22.12
C LEU A 6 -9.95 45.95 20.63
N LEU A 7 -10.07 46.88 19.69
CA LEU A 7 -9.96 46.58 18.26
C LEU A 7 -8.53 46.16 17.85
N ILE A 8 -7.50 46.80 18.45
CA ILE A 8 -6.10 46.45 18.19
C ILE A 8 -5.77 45.07 18.78
N CYS A 9 -6.30 44.72 19.96
CA CYS A 9 -6.11 43.40 20.53
C CYS A 9 -6.79 42.28 19.70
N MET A 10 -7.96 42.54 19.08
CA MET A 10 -8.60 41.59 18.20
C MET A 10 -7.83 41.36 16.90
N LEU A 11 -7.20 42.40 16.32
CA LEU A 11 -6.39 42.30 15.12
C LEU A 11 -5.05 41.57 15.38
N ALA A 12 -4.47 41.73 16.57
CA ALA A 12 -3.21 41.03 16.93
C ALA A 12 -3.41 39.50 17.16
N GLY A 13 -4.63 39.06 17.52
CA GLY A 13 -4.93 37.65 17.73
C GLY A 13 -5.05 36.83 16.47
N MET A 14 -5.16 37.45 15.28
CA MET A 14 -5.32 36.73 14.01
C MET A 14 -4.00 36.46 13.28
N SER A 15 -2.85 36.88 13.79
CA SER A 15 -1.55 36.65 13.21
C SER A 15 -0.80 35.42 13.78
N SER A 16 -1.53 34.46 14.36
CA SER A 16 -0.96 33.14 14.65
C SER A 16 -0.83 32.38 13.33
N CYS A 17 0.15 32.75 12.52
CA CYS A 17 0.65 31.89 11.47
C CYS A 17 1.24 30.65 12.14
N TYR A 18 0.49 29.58 12.11
CA TYR A 18 1.01 28.26 12.41
C TYR A 18 2.03 27.93 11.31
N HIS A 19 3.32 28.10 11.61
CA HIS A 19 4.37 27.54 10.79
C HIS A 19 4.38 26.04 11.12
N GLU A 20 3.69 25.27 10.32
CA GLU A 20 3.96 23.83 10.28
C GLU A 20 5.34 23.68 9.66
N ASP A 21 6.31 23.27 10.47
CA ASP A 21 7.58 22.77 9.95
C ASP A 21 7.25 21.66 8.96
N ALA A 22 7.79 21.76 7.75
CA ALA A 22 7.60 20.72 6.75
C ALA A 22 8.00 19.39 7.37
N LEU A 23 7.04 18.47 7.49
CA LEU A 23 7.29 17.11 7.94
C LEU A 23 8.34 16.50 7.00
N ILE A 24 9.59 16.41 7.48
CA ILE A 24 10.61 15.62 6.81
C ILE A 24 10.19 14.18 6.97
N VAL A 25 9.45 13.68 5.98
CA VAL A 25 9.16 12.24 5.88
C VAL A 25 10.49 11.57 5.60
N PRO A 26 11.03 10.73 6.52
CA PRO A 26 12.25 10.01 6.25
C PRO A 26 12.05 9.19 4.97
N ASP A 27 13.10 9.16 4.14
CA ASP A 27 13.11 8.40 2.89
C ASP A 27 12.75 6.94 3.21
N GLN A 28 11.51 6.54 2.93
CA GLN A 28 11.07 5.19 3.21
C GLN A 28 11.55 4.29 2.07
N PRO A 29 12.14 3.13 2.41
CA PRO A 29 12.55 2.20 1.38
C PRO A 29 11.33 1.81 0.52
N ASP A 30 11.56 1.63 -0.77
CA ASP A 30 10.51 1.18 -1.72
C ASP A 30 10.15 -0.29 -1.46
N LYS A 31 9.42 -0.51 -0.39
CA LYS A 31 8.98 -1.85 0.05
C LYS A 31 8.21 -2.62 -1.04
N TYR A 32 7.59 -1.90 -1.95
CA TYR A 32 6.66 -2.49 -2.92
C TYR A 32 7.14 -2.36 -4.36
N ASN A 33 8.37 -1.88 -4.57
CA ASN A 33 8.96 -1.68 -5.91
C ASN A 33 8.12 -0.79 -6.84
N ILE A 34 7.55 0.28 -6.28
CA ILE A 34 6.65 1.19 -7.00
C ILE A 34 7.27 2.56 -7.30
N LEU A 35 8.43 2.88 -6.71
CA LEU A 35 9.09 4.18 -6.85
C LEU A 35 10.09 4.23 -8.00
N THR A 36 10.78 3.13 -8.25
CA THR A 36 11.82 3.05 -9.29
C THR A 36 11.53 1.91 -10.25
N ASP A 37 11.82 2.15 -11.52
CA ASP A 37 11.69 1.14 -12.59
C ASP A 37 13.03 0.41 -12.77
N ASP A 38 12.98 -0.91 -12.89
CA ASP A 38 14.14 -1.74 -13.22
C ASP A 38 13.89 -2.53 -14.49
N LEU A 39 14.43 -2.05 -15.60
CA LEU A 39 14.33 -2.71 -16.91
C LEU A 39 15.09 -4.03 -16.99
N SER A 40 15.99 -4.33 -16.06
CA SER A 40 16.74 -5.59 -16.02
C SER A 40 15.95 -6.71 -15.32
N ASP A 41 14.94 -6.37 -14.52
CA ASP A 41 14.02 -7.30 -13.86
C ASP A 41 12.60 -7.16 -14.47
N PRO A 42 12.17 -8.08 -15.34
CA PRO A 42 10.85 -8.00 -15.97
C PRO A 42 9.68 -7.97 -14.98
N THR A 43 9.82 -8.65 -13.84
CA THR A 43 8.79 -8.71 -12.81
C THR A 43 8.66 -7.37 -12.08
N GLN A 44 9.78 -6.77 -11.68
CA GLN A 44 9.80 -5.45 -11.05
C GLN A 44 9.30 -4.37 -12.03
N HIS A 45 9.77 -4.41 -13.29
CA HIS A 45 9.30 -3.51 -14.34
C HIS A 45 7.78 -3.58 -14.52
N PHE A 46 7.20 -4.80 -14.55
CA PHE A 46 5.76 -4.97 -14.64
C PHE A 46 5.03 -4.39 -13.41
N ILE A 47 5.51 -4.65 -12.19
CA ILE A 47 4.93 -4.14 -10.95
C ILE A 47 4.92 -2.61 -10.94
N TYR A 48 6.05 -2.00 -11.33
CA TYR A 48 6.17 -0.55 -11.46
C TYR A 48 5.16 0.01 -12.47
N GLN A 49 5.11 -0.53 -13.68
CA GLN A 49 4.18 -0.08 -14.73
C GLN A 49 2.71 -0.27 -14.33
N PHE A 50 2.40 -1.38 -13.69
CA PHE A 50 1.06 -1.67 -13.19
C PHE A 50 0.61 -0.61 -12.18
N TYR A 51 1.48 -0.28 -11.24
CA TYR A 51 1.20 0.78 -10.26
C TYR A 51 1.03 2.15 -10.95
N GLN A 52 1.91 2.53 -11.88
CA GLN A 52 1.78 3.80 -12.60
C GLN A 52 0.44 3.89 -13.34
N LYS A 53 -0.04 2.79 -13.89
CA LYS A 53 -1.26 2.75 -14.70
C LYS A 53 -2.55 2.68 -13.88
N TYR A 54 -2.55 1.89 -12.80
CA TYR A 54 -3.76 1.54 -12.06
C TYR A 54 -3.77 2.04 -10.62
N GLN A 55 -2.66 2.53 -10.09
CA GLN A 55 -2.48 2.95 -8.69
C GLN A 55 -2.77 1.82 -7.68
N THR A 56 -2.58 0.58 -8.10
CA THR A 56 -2.74 -0.63 -7.31
C THR A 56 -1.37 -1.25 -7.08
N VAL A 57 -1.04 -1.55 -5.84
CA VAL A 57 0.23 -2.18 -5.46
C VAL A 57 0.13 -3.69 -5.60
N ILE A 58 1.11 -4.31 -6.26
CA ILE A 58 1.26 -5.77 -6.26
C ILE A 58 2.33 -6.13 -5.23
N ILE A 59 1.96 -6.94 -4.24
CA ILE A 59 2.85 -7.37 -3.15
C ILE A 59 3.20 -8.84 -3.37
N THR A 60 4.45 -9.11 -3.72
CA THR A 60 4.94 -10.45 -4.08
C THR A 60 5.44 -11.26 -2.90
N ASN A 61 5.90 -10.60 -1.83
CA ASN A 61 6.31 -11.23 -0.58
C ASN A 61 5.57 -10.56 0.60
N PRO A 62 4.25 -10.82 0.75
CA PRO A 62 3.45 -10.16 1.77
C PRO A 62 3.87 -10.59 3.18
N THR A 63 3.96 -9.61 4.06
CA THR A 63 4.19 -9.82 5.48
C THR A 63 2.87 -10.07 6.23
N GLU A 64 2.96 -10.51 7.49
CA GLU A 64 1.77 -10.65 8.34
C GLU A 64 0.96 -9.34 8.43
N ALA A 65 1.63 -8.20 8.46
CA ALA A 65 0.96 -6.89 8.48
C ALA A 65 0.19 -6.58 7.19
N ASP A 66 0.69 -7.03 6.04
CA ASP A 66 0.02 -6.84 4.75
C ASP A 66 -1.29 -7.66 4.69
N TYR A 67 -1.29 -8.88 5.23
CA TYR A 67 -2.51 -9.69 5.34
C TYR A 67 -3.51 -9.15 6.36
N LYS A 68 -3.02 -8.50 7.41
CA LYS A 68 -3.85 -7.95 8.50
C LYS A 68 -4.25 -6.49 8.27
N PHE A 69 -4.07 -5.97 7.08
CA PHE A 69 -4.49 -4.62 6.75
C PHE A 69 -5.96 -4.41 7.12
N ASN A 70 -6.24 -3.40 7.96
CA ASN A 70 -7.56 -3.09 8.54
C ASN A 70 -8.12 -4.09 9.57
N PHE A 71 -7.40 -5.15 9.94
CA PHE A 71 -7.80 -5.95 11.09
C PHE A 71 -7.33 -5.29 12.39
N THR A 72 -8.18 -5.28 13.41
CA THR A 72 -7.79 -4.82 14.75
C THR A 72 -6.65 -5.71 15.28
N ALA A 73 -5.64 -5.07 15.86
CA ALA A 73 -4.33 -5.65 16.17
C ALA A 73 -4.35 -6.92 17.06
N ASN A 74 -5.47 -7.35 17.64
CA ASN A 74 -5.55 -8.43 18.61
C ASN A 74 -6.67 -9.45 18.34
N ASN A 75 -6.86 -9.84 17.09
CA ASN A 75 -7.85 -10.89 16.78
C ASN A 75 -7.39 -12.33 17.09
N GLY A 76 -6.18 -12.52 17.65
CA GLY A 76 -5.63 -13.84 17.98
C GLY A 76 -5.26 -14.71 16.78
N ILE A 77 -5.38 -14.19 15.56
CA ILE A 77 -5.04 -14.91 14.32
C ILE A 77 -3.59 -14.59 13.96
N LYS A 78 -2.77 -15.60 13.81
CA LYS A 78 -1.43 -15.51 13.25
C LYS A 78 -1.49 -15.93 11.79
N ILE A 79 -1.05 -15.05 10.90
CA ILE A 79 -0.94 -15.33 9.47
C ILE A 79 0.54 -15.41 9.11
N THR A 80 0.94 -16.49 8.46
CA THR A 80 2.30 -16.67 7.95
C THR A 80 2.24 -17.11 6.51
N ALA A 81 3.13 -16.54 5.69
CA ALA A 81 3.40 -17.04 4.36
C ALA A 81 4.91 -17.28 4.24
N PRO A 82 5.34 -18.38 3.64
CA PRO A 82 6.76 -18.58 3.35
C PRO A 82 7.23 -17.55 2.31
N GLU A 83 8.52 -17.23 2.36
CA GLU A 83 9.14 -16.44 1.31
C GLU A 83 9.04 -17.20 -0.03
N GLN A 84 8.60 -16.52 -1.07
CA GLN A 84 8.35 -17.14 -2.35
C GLN A 84 9.62 -17.14 -3.22
N LYS A 85 9.80 -18.19 -4.01
CA LYS A 85 10.83 -18.23 -5.04
C LYS A 85 10.44 -17.32 -6.20
N GLN A 86 11.45 -16.77 -6.89
CA GLN A 86 11.23 -15.89 -8.04
C GLN A 86 10.36 -16.55 -9.13
N GLU A 87 10.57 -17.83 -9.40
CA GLU A 87 9.77 -18.59 -10.37
C GLU A 87 8.27 -18.57 -10.06
N ILE A 88 7.90 -18.71 -8.78
CA ILE A 88 6.50 -18.68 -8.32
C ILE A 88 5.92 -17.24 -8.44
N ILE A 89 6.74 -16.23 -8.18
CA ILE A 89 6.35 -14.84 -8.36
C ILE A 89 6.05 -14.56 -9.82
N ASP A 90 6.92 -15.00 -10.73
CA ASP A 90 6.78 -14.81 -12.18
C ASP A 90 5.52 -15.51 -12.72
N GLU A 91 5.24 -16.75 -12.28
CA GLU A 91 4.00 -17.47 -12.59
C GLU A 91 2.77 -16.72 -12.06
N GLY A 92 2.85 -16.17 -10.85
CA GLY A 92 1.79 -15.36 -10.25
C GLY A 92 1.49 -14.09 -11.05
N ILE A 93 2.52 -13.42 -11.54
CA ILE A 93 2.39 -12.24 -12.40
C ILE A 93 1.76 -12.64 -13.75
N GLU A 94 2.20 -13.72 -14.35
CA GLU A 94 1.61 -14.21 -15.61
C GLU A 94 0.13 -14.58 -15.44
N PHE A 95 -0.22 -15.24 -14.32
CA PHE A 95 -1.60 -15.53 -13.97
C PHE A 95 -2.44 -14.27 -13.83
N LEU A 96 -1.92 -13.27 -13.09
CA LEU A 96 -2.59 -11.98 -12.92
C LEU A 96 -2.87 -11.30 -14.27
N GLN A 97 -1.91 -11.31 -15.19
CA GLN A 97 -2.09 -10.77 -16.53
C GLN A 97 -3.22 -11.50 -17.27
N LYS A 98 -3.26 -12.82 -17.22
CA LYS A 98 -4.28 -13.64 -17.89
C LYS A 98 -5.68 -13.41 -17.32
N VAL A 99 -5.84 -13.32 -15.99
CA VAL A 99 -7.17 -13.26 -15.34
C VAL A 99 -7.69 -11.84 -15.14
N LEU A 100 -6.85 -10.82 -15.18
CA LEU A 100 -7.26 -9.43 -15.05
C LEU A 100 -7.09 -8.65 -16.34
N LEU A 101 -5.85 -8.54 -16.85
CA LEU A 101 -5.57 -7.60 -17.95
C LEU A 101 -6.16 -8.06 -19.28
N ASN A 102 -6.25 -9.37 -19.50
CA ASN A 102 -6.83 -9.91 -20.74
C ASN A 102 -8.36 -10.01 -20.72
N LEU A 103 -8.99 -9.98 -19.53
CA LEU A 103 -10.43 -10.15 -19.41
C LEU A 103 -11.19 -8.83 -19.24
N TYR A 104 -10.57 -7.82 -18.68
CA TYR A 104 -11.22 -6.57 -18.35
C TYR A 104 -10.59 -5.37 -19.07
N SER A 105 -11.40 -4.39 -19.43
CA SER A 105 -10.90 -3.17 -20.03
C SER A 105 -10.17 -2.29 -19.01
N ASP A 106 -9.20 -1.49 -19.47
CA ASP A 106 -8.46 -0.55 -18.63
C ASP A 106 -9.37 0.41 -17.85
N SER A 107 -10.46 0.85 -18.46
CA SER A 107 -11.43 1.75 -17.81
C SER A 107 -12.16 1.07 -16.66
N PHE A 108 -12.43 -0.22 -16.77
CA PHE A 108 -13.01 -1.02 -15.69
C PHE A 108 -11.98 -1.24 -14.57
N LEU A 109 -10.76 -1.64 -14.91
CA LEU A 109 -9.68 -1.90 -13.94
C LEU A 109 -9.35 -0.66 -13.12
N LYS A 110 -9.19 0.51 -13.75
CA LYS A 110 -8.92 1.78 -13.06
C LYS A 110 -9.98 2.17 -12.02
N LYS A 111 -11.19 1.69 -12.15
CA LYS A 111 -12.29 2.02 -11.22
C LYS A 111 -12.52 0.96 -10.15
N ASN A 112 -12.13 -0.27 -10.40
CA ASN A 112 -12.56 -1.42 -9.61
C ASN A 112 -11.42 -2.21 -8.97
N LEU A 113 -10.16 -1.97 -9.35
CA LEU A 113 -9.04 -2.63 -8.70
C LEU A 113 -8.95 -2.22 -7.22
N PRO A 114 -8.58 -3.15 -6.33
CA PRO A 114 -8.31 -2.84 -4.93
C PRO A 114 -7.04 -2.00 -4.78
N PHE A 115 -6.81 -1.47 -3.59
CA PHE A 115 -5.58 -0.75 -3.26
C PHE A 115 -4.33 -1.62 -3.42
N SER A 116 -4.41 -2.90 -3.04
CA SER A 116 -3.31 -3.85 -3.18
C SER A 116 -3.79 -5.24 -3.58
N ILE A 117 -2.93 -5.96 -4.29
CA ILE A 117 -3.09 -7.37 -4.66
C ILE A 117 -1.92 -8.11 -4.03
N LEU A 118 -2.22 -9.09 -3.18
CA LEU A 118 -1.20 -9.93 -2.55
C LEU A 118 -1.06 -11.21 -3.38
N LEU A 119 0.14 -11.47 -3.90
CA LEU A 119 0.48 -12.73 -4.54
C LEU A 119 1.14 -13.64 -3.51
N SER A 120 0.59 -14.82 -3.33
CA SER A 120 1.12 -15.81 -2.40
C SER A 120 0.79 -17.21 -2.89
N GLU A 121 1.78 -18.09 -2.91
CA GLU A 121 1.58 -19.52 -3.18
C GLU A 121 0.79 -20.18 -2.07
N GLU A 122 1.13 -19.86 -0.81
CA GLU A 122 0.53 -20.48 0.37
C GLU A 122 0.31 -19.44 1.47
N VAL A 123 -0.84 -19.49 2.11
CA VAL A 123 -1.13 -18.71 3.31
C VAL A 123 -1.55 -19.65 4.43
N ARG A 124 -0.81 -19.62 5.53
CA ARG A 124 -1.11 -20.42 6.73
C ARG A 124 -1.72 -19.53 7.79
N MET A 125 -2.89 -19.92 8.26
CA MET A 125 -3.56 -19.24 9.37
C MET A 125 -3.55 -20.15 10.59
N ALA A 126 -3.13 -19.63 11.74
CA ALA A 126 -3.26 -20.28 13.02
C ALA A 126 -4.03 -19.38 13.99
N SER A 127 -5.09 -19.91 14.58
CA SER A 127 -5.77 -19.26 15.70
C SER A 127 -5.38 -19.93 17.00
N TYR A 128 -5.35 -19.18 18.10
CA TYR A 128 -5.13 -19.77 19.41
C TYR A 128 -6.25 -20.77 19.73
N GLY A 129 -5.99 -22.07 19.51
CA GLY A 129 -6.90 -23.17 19.84
C GLY A 129 -7.50 -23.95 18.68
N CYS A 130 -7.26 -23.60 17.43
CA CYS A 130 -7.73 -24.40 16.29
C CYS A 130 -6.79 -24.27 15.09
N LEU A 131 -6.17 -25.36 14.69
CA LEU A 131 -5.52 -25.48 13.39
C LEU A 131 -6.63 -25.65 12.34
N LEU A 132 -6.89 -24.64 11.56
CA LEU A 132 -7.70 -24.78 10.35
C LEU A 132 -6.75 -25.18 9.21
N TYR A 133 -6.90 -26.40 8.75
CA TYR A 133 -6.29 -26.90 7.53
C TYR A 133 -7.13 -26.50 6.33
#